data_f2e4aa92d1c24cc73361ddb84d16c0e9
#
_entry.id   f2e4aa92d1c24cc73361ddb84d16c0e9
#
_cell.length_a   1.000
_cell.length_b   1.000
_cell.length_c   1.000
_cell.angle_alpha   90.00
_cell.angle_beta   90.00
_cell.angle_gamma   90.00
#
_symmetry.space_group_name_H-M   'P 1'
#
loop_
_entity.id
_entity.type
_entity.pdbx_description
1 polymer ?
#
loop_
_entity_poly.entity_id
_entity_poly.type
_entity_poly.pdbx_seq_one_letter_code
_entity_poly.pdbx_strand_id
1 'polypeptide(L)'
;FAGERSRVRAVQEVSFTIQAGQTVGVVGESGCGKSVTAMALMGLLPPQTARIDGGEIRFADRDLLRLKARQMADLRGHQLAMIFQEPMSALNPVLTIGEQLCEPPIRHLGATPKAAWHQAIQLLSEV
;
A
#
# COMPACT_ATOMS: atom_id res chain seq x y z
N PHE A 1 10.44 -9.14 -34.40
CA PHE A 1 10.76 -10.23 -33.46
C PHE A 1 10.32 -9.79 -32.08
N ALA A 2 9.07 -10.08 -31.70
CA ALA A 2 8.58 -9.92 -30.35
C ALA A 2 9.06 -11.15 -29.57
N GLY A 3 10.12 -11.01 -28.76
CA GLY A 3 10.57 -12.04 -27.87
C GLY A 3 9.47 -12.34 -26.84
N GLU A 4 9.08 -13.60 -26.71
CA GLU A 4 8.26 -14.10 -25.60
C GLU A 4 8.96 -13.71 -24.29
N ARG A 5 8.45 -12.68 -23.63
CA ARG A 5 8.88 -12.38 -22.26
C ARG A 5 8.35 -13.50 -21.37
N SER A 6 9.24 -14.37 -20.94
CA SER A 6 8.97 -15.43 -20.00
C SER A 6 8.26 -14.82 -18.78
N ARG A 7 7.02 -15.25 -18.53
CA ARG A 7 6.25 -14.83 -17.35
C ARG A 7 6.82 -15.55 -16.14
N VAL A 8 7.29 -14.77 -15.17
CA VAL A 8 7.73 -15.31 -13.89
C VAL A 8 6.53 -15.30 -12.92
N ARG A 9 6.22 -16.45 -12.35
CA ARG A 9 5.22 -16.56 -11.27
C ARG A 9 5.90 -16.22 -9.96
N ALA A 10 5.74 -14.99 -9.51
CA ALA A 10 6.37 -14.47 -8.31
C ALA A 10 5.72 -14.99 -7.01
N VAL A 11 4.42 -15.28 -7.03
CA VAL A 11 3.65 -15.80 -5.90
C VAL A 11 2.66 -16.85 -6.43
N GLN A 12 2.55 -17.99 -5.75
CA GLN A 12 1.64 -19.07 -6.13
C GLN A 12 0.98 -19.64 -4.88
N GLU A 13 -0.34 -19.83 -4.96
CA GLU A 13 -1.14 -20.58 -3.97
C GLU A 13 -0.90 -20.17 -2.50
N VAL A 14 -0.78 -18.88 -2.26
CA VAL A 14 -0.62 -18.32 -0.92
C VAL A 14 -1.99 -17.97 -0.36
N SER A 15 -2.31 -18.53 0.81
CA SER A 15 -3.53 -18.20 1.56
C SER A 15 -3.20 -18.03 3.04
N PHE A 16 -3.65 -16.95 3.64
CA PHE A 16 -3.56 -16.71 5.08
C PHE A 16 -4.64 -15.73 5.52
N THR A 17 -4.91 -15.70 6.81
CA THR A 17 -5.88 -14.79 7.42
C THR A 17 -5.20 -14.05 8.56
N ILE A 18 -5.50 -12.76 8.69
CA ILE A 18 -5.06 -11.92 9.81
C ILE A 18 -6.32 -11.43 10.51
N GLN A 19 -6.43 -11.73 11.80
CA GLN A 19 -7.55 -11.27 12.61
C GLN A 19 -7.28 -9.89 13.21
N ALA A 20 -8.33 -9.18 13.61
CA ALA A 20 -8.21 -7.90 14.30
C ALA A 20 -7.33 -8.04 15.55
N GLY A 21 -6.39 -7.13 15.73
CA GLY A 21 -5.41 -7.14 16.83
C GLY A 21 -4.27 -8.15 16.68
N GLN A 22 -4.23 -8.92 15.59
CA GLN A 22 -3.18 -9.91 15.34
C GLN A 22 -2.01 -9.29 14.58
N THR A 23 -0.80 -9.68 14.94
CA THR A 23 0.42 -9.45 14.17
C THR A 23 0.87 -10.75 13.52
N VAL A 24 1.08 -10.72 12.21
CA VAL A 24 1.54 -11.88 11.44
C VAL A 24 2.91 -11.58 10.82
N GLY A 25 3.89 -12.43 11.10
CA GLY A 25 5.22 -12.38 10.49
C GLY A 25 5.27 -13.20 9.21
N VAL A 26 5.67 -12.59 8.08
CA VAL A 26 5.93 -13.28 6.83
C VAL A 26 7.42 -13.40 6.63
N VAL A 27 7.95 -14.61 6.74
CA VAL A 27 9.38 -14.91 6.63
C VAL A 27 9.67 -15.71 5.35
N GLY A 28 10.89 -15.59 4.86
CA GLY A 28 11.36 -16.28 3.65
C GLY A 28 12.61 -15.62 3.09
N GLU A 29 13.27 -16.28 2.17
CA GLU A 29 14.47 -15.80 1.49
C GLU A 29 14.22 -14.54 0.66
N SER A 30 15.30 -13.86 0.26
CA SER A 30 15.21 -12.74 -0.67
C SER A 30 14.62 -13.20 -2.00
N GLY A 31 13.68 -12.42 -2.56
CA GLY A 31 13.05 -12.78 -3.83
C GLY A 31 11.89 -13.77 -3.77
N CYS A 32 11.55 -14.35 -2.60
CA CYS A 32 10.47 -15.34 -2.49
C CYS A 32 9.04 -14.75 -2.56
N GLY A 33 8.87 -13.46 -2.90
CA GLY A 33 7.56 -12.85 -3.15
C GLY A 33 6.93 -12.10 -1.97
N LYS A 34 7.57 -11.95 -0.81
CA LYS A 34 7.00 -11.24 0.36
C LYS A 34 6.54 -9.82 0.03
N SER A 35 7.42 -9.01 -0.55
CA SER A 35 7.12 -7.63 -0.93
C SER A 35 6.07 -7.55 -2.04
N VAL A 36 6.13 -8.48 -3.00
CA VAL A 36 5.13 -8.58 -4.07
C VAL A 36 3.74 -8.89 -3.51
N THR A 37 3.65 -9.77 -2.52
CA THR A 37 2.40 -10.07 -1.81
C THR A 37 1.86 -8.83 -1.10
N ALA A 38 2.70 -8.10 -0.35
CA ALA A 38 2.30 -6.86 0.30
C ALA A 38 1.84 -5.79 -0.70
N MET A 39 2.56 -5.62 -1.82
CA MET A 39 2.16 -4.70 -2.90
C MET A 39 0.85 -5.12 -3.57
N ALA A 40 0.59 -6.43 -3.71
CA ALA A 40 -0.68 -6.94 -4.22
C ALA A 40 -1.85 -6.58 -3.29
N LEU A 41 -1.68 -6.76 -1.97
CA LEU A 41 -2.66 -6.34 -0.95
C LEU A 41 -2.99 -4.85 -1.04
N MET A 42 -1.97 -4.03 -1.25
CA MET A 42 -2.12 -2.57 -1.40
C MET A 42 -2.62 -2.15 -2.78
N GLY A 43 -2.75 -3.06 -3.75
CA GLY A 43 -3.08 -2.72 -5.14
C GLY A 43 -2.04 -1.81 -5.80
N LEU A 44 -0.77 -1.98 -5.45
CA LEU A 44 0.37 -1.18 -5.93
C LEU A 44 1.22 -1.90 -6.98
N LEU A 45 0.80 -3.06 -7.44
CA LEU A 45 1.49 -3.75 -8.54
C LEU A 45 1.36 -2.93 -9.83
N PRO A 46 2.48 -2.71 -10.56
CA PRO A 46 2.42 -1.96 -11.82
C PRO A 46 1.69 -2.80 -12.89
N PRO A 47 0.58 -2.27 -13.46
CA PRO A 47 -0.30 -3.05 -14.33
C PRO A 47 0.36 -3.46 -15.65
N GLN A 48 1.45 -2.76 -16.04
CA GLN A 48 2.19 -3.07 -17.26
C GLN A 48 3.08 -4.31 -17.13
N THR A 49 3.52 -4.64 -15.91
CA THR A 49 4.52 -5.69 -15.67
C THR A 49 4.03 -6.79 -14.76
N ALA A 50 2.95 -6.57 -14.01
CA ALA A 50 2.41 -7.53 -13.05
C ALA A 50 0.90 -7.70 -13.19
N ARG A 51 0.42 -8.91 -12.97
CA ARG A 51 -0.98 -9.26 -13.01
C ARG A 51 -1.29 -10.28 -11.92
N ILE A 52 -2.47 -10.18 -11.33
CA ILE A 52 -3.03 -11.20 -10.45
C ILE A 52 -3.94 -12.08 -11.30
N ASP A 53 -3.59 -13.35 -11.43
CA ASP A 53 -4.31 -14.29 -12.30
C ASP A 53 -5.56 -14.88 -11.63
N GLY A 54 -5.64 -14.86 -10.30
CA GLY A 54 -6.78 -15.39 -9.56
C GLY A 54 -6.64 -15.22 -8.06
N GLY A 55 -7.63 -15.70 -7.33
CA GLY A 55 -7.73 -15.57 -5.89
C GLY A 55 -8.63 -14.41 -5.47
N GLU A 56 -8.66 -14.16 -4.18
CA GLU A 56 -9.37 -13.02 -3.57
C GLU A 56 -8.51 -12.40 -2.46
N ILE A 57 -8.69 -11.11 -2.23
CA ILE A 57 -8.08 -10.39 -1.12
C ILE A 57 -9.20 -9.72 -0.34
N ARG A 58 -9.57 -10.28 0.80
CA ARG A 58 -10.65 -9.78 1.64
C ARG A 58 -10.15 -8.80 2.70
N PHE A 59 -10.77 -7.64 2.78
CA PHE A 59 -10.59 -6.67 3.84
C PHE A 59 -11.94 -6.08 4.25
N ALA A 60 -12.33 -6.24 5.52
CA ALA A 60 -13.61 -5.77 6.04
C ALA A 60 -14.79 -6.13 5.11
N ASP A 61 -14.93 -7.41 4.77
CA ASP A 61 -15.96 -8.00 3.90
C ASP A 61 -15.96 -7.51 2.44
N ARG A 62 -14.93 -6.79 2.03
CA ARG A 62 -14.73 -6.34 0.63
C ARG A 62 -13.60 -7.12 -0.03
N ASP A 63 -13.81 -7.53 -1.27
CA ASP A 63 -12.73 -8.06 -2.11
C ASP A 63 -11.97 -6.89 -2.76
N LEU A 64 -10.74 -6.66 -2.31
CA LEU A 64 -9.90 -5.54 -2.78
C LEU A 64 -9.59 -5.64 -4.28
N LEU A 65 -9.55 -6.84 -4.84
CA LEU A 65 -9.28 -7.04 -6.28
C LEU A 65 -10.43 -6.54 -7.18
N ARG A 66 -11.63 -6.39 -6.61
CA ARG A 66 -12.82 -5.89 -7.33
C ARG A 66 -13.06 -4.40 -7.15
N LEU A 67 -12.27 -3.74 -6.31
CA LEU A 67 -12.44 -2.32 -6.07
C LEU A 67 -11.93 -1.49 -7.25
N LYS A 68 -12.68 -0.41 -7.56
CA LYS A 68 -12.21 0.62 -8.49
C LYS A 68 -11.04 1.40 -7.87
N ALA A 69 -10.19 1.98 -8.72
CA ALA A 69 -9.02 2.74 -8.28
C ALA A 69 -9.34 3.82 -7.22
N ARG A 70 -10.47 4.52 -7.36
CA ARG A 70 -10.93 5.54 -6.39
C ARG A 70 -11.26 4.90 -5.02
N GLN A 71 -11.98 3.79 -5.00
CA GLN A 71 -12.34 3.08 -3.77
C GLN A 71 -11.10 2.56 -3.05
N MET A 72 -10.13 2.06 -3.80
CA MET A 72 -8.85 1.61 -3.26
C MET A 72 -8.02 2.80 -2.71
N ALA A 73 -8.05 3.96 -3.38
CA ALA A 73 -7.43 5.19 -2.91
C ALA A 73 -8.05 5.72 -1.60
N ASP A 74 -9.35 5.49 -1.39
CA ASP A 74 -10.03 5.88 -0.14
C ASP A 74 -9.68 4.97 1.05
N LEU A 75 -9.25 3.73 0.80
CA LEU A 75 -8.75 2.82 1.84
C LEU A 75 -7.29 3.09 2.21
N ARG A 76 -6.46 3.42 1.22
CA ARG A 76 -5.03 3.68 1.43
C ARG A 76 -4.82 4.96 2.24
N GLY A 77 -3.91 4.89 3.20
CA GLY A 77 -3.59 6.01 4.09
C GLY A 77 -4.58 6.21 5.24
N HIS A 78 -5.68 5.45 5.28
CA HIS A 78 -6.67 5.50 6.35
C HIS A 78 -6.86 4.13 7.03
N GLN A 79 -7.24 3.12 6.26
CA GLN A 79 -7.49 1.76 6.77
C GLN A 79 -6.38 0.78 6.38
N LEU A 80 -5.70 1.03 5.28
CA LEU A 80 -4.57 0.27 4.80
C LEU A 80 -3.36 1.20 4.70
N ALA A 81 -2.27 0.85 5.36
CA ALA A 81 -1.01 1.58 5.29
C ALA A 81 0.14 0.61 5.02
N MET A 82 1.21 1.12 4.43
CA MET A 82 2.42 0.35 4.14
C MET A 82 3.66 1.19 4.46
N ILE A 83 4.61 0.59 5.16
CA ILE A 83 5.94 1.17 5.36
C ILE A 83 6.88 0.44 4.40
N PHE A 84 7.52 1.20 3.50
CA PHE A 84 8.47 0.67 2.54
C PHE A 84 9.85 0.46 3.18
N GLN A 85 10.60 -0.49 2.66
CA GLN A 85 11.94 -0.81 3.16
C GLN A 85 12.92 0.37 2.98
N GLU A 86 12.76 1.14 1.90
CA GLU A 86 13.56 2.33 1.61
C GLU A 86 12.74 3.61 1.85
N PRO A 87 12.92 4.29 3.00
CA PRO A 87 12.10 5.44 3.37
C PRO A 87 12.26 6.62 2.40
N MET A 88 13.45 6.80 1.82
CA MET A 88 13.69 7.91 0.88
C MET A 88 12.90 7.77 -0.44
N SER A 89 12.61 6.56 -0.87
CA SER A 89 11.78 6.31 -2.06
C SER A 89 10.28 6.49 -1.81
N ALA A 90 9.86 6.59 -0.54
CA ALA A 90 8.47 6.79 -0.16
C ALA A 90 8.04 8.26 -0.24
N LEU A 91 8.99 9.19 -0.18
CA LEU A 91 8.72 10.63 -0.29
C LEU A 91 8.67 11.08 -1.76
N ASN A 92 7.67 11.87 -2.10
CA ASN A 92 7.59 12.50 -3.42
C ASN A 92 8.53 13.72 -3.46
N PRO A 93 9.58 13.72 -4.30
CA PRO A 93 10.59 14.78 -4.32
C PRO A 93 10.08 16.12 -4.86
N VAL A 94 8.91 16.15 -5.50
CA VAL A 94 8.32 17.38 -6.04
C VAL A 94 7.31 18.05 -5.10
N LEU A 95 7.04 17.44 -3.95
CA LEU A 95 6.19 17.98 -2.90
C LEU A 95 6.99 18.26 -1.64
N THR A 96 6.61 19.28 -0.91
CA THR A 96 7.18 19.51 0.42
C THR A 96 6.73 18.41 1.40
N ILE A 97 7.50 18.17 2.46
CA ILE A 97 7.13 17.22 3.52
C ILE A 97 5.82 17.66 4.18
N GLY A 98 5.62 18.96 4.39
CA GLY A 98 4.39 19.50 4.97
C GLY A 98 3.16 19.16 4.12
N GLU A 99 3.23 19.33 2.80
CA GLU A 99 2.14 18.94 1.88
C GLU A 99 1.83 17.45 1.98
N GLN A 100 2.86 16.60 1.98
CA GLN A 100 2.70 15.14 2.07
C GLN A 100 2.09 14.70 3.41
N LEU A 101 2.48 15.32 4.53
CA LEU A 101 1.92 15.03 5.85
C LEU A 101 0.49 15.56 6.02
N CYS A 102 0.14 16.64 5.34
CA CYS A 102 -1.21 17.24 5.43
C CYS A 102 -2.24 16.51 4.56
N GLU A 103 -1.82 15.82 3.50
CA GLU A 103 -2.75 15.15 2.58
C GLU A 103 -3.66 14.12 3.26
N PRO A 104 -3.15 13.15 4.05
CA PRO A 104 -3.99 12.13 4.67
C PRO A 104 -5.06 12.70 5.61
N PRO A 105 -4.78 13.59 6.57
CA PRO A 105 -5.81 14.13 7.45
C PRO A 105 -6.84 14.98 6.71
N ILE A 106 -6.44 15.74 5.70
CA ILE A 106 -7.39 16.51 4.88
C ILE A 106 -8.30 15.56 4.10
N ARG A 107 -7.71 14.56 3.45
CA ARG A 107 -8.44 13.65 2.56
C ARG A 107 -9.38 12.71 3.31
N HIS A 108 -8.91 12.11 4.41
CA HIS A 108 -9.60 11.01 5.06
C HIS A 108 -10.36 11.41 6.32
N LEU A 109 -9.93 12.46 7.01
CA LEU A 109 -10.51 12.89 8.27
C LEU A 109 -11.29 14.22 8.15
N GLY A 110 -11.32 14.82 6.95
CA GLY A 110 -11.99 16.10 6.73
C GLY A 110 -11.35 17.27 7.49
N ALA A 111 -10.06 17.15 7.86
CA ALA A 111 -9.35 18.20 8.57
C ALA A 111 -9.21 19.46 7.70
N THR A 112 -9.31 20.64 8.33
CA THR A 112 -8.96 21.89 7.64
C THR A 112 -7.45 21.93 7.36
N PRO A 113 -6.99 22.66 6.32
CA PRO A 113 -5.56 22.79 6.03
C PRO A 113 -4.75 23.29 7.24
N LYS A 114 -5.31 24.21 8.03
CA LYS A 114 -4.67 24.74 9.24
C LYS A 114 -4.51 23.65 10.32
N ALA A 115 -5.54 22.85 10.55
CA ALA A 115 -5.50 21.75 11.52
C ALA A 115 -4.51 20.66 11.08
N ALA A 116 -4.51 20.29 9.80
CA ALA A 116 -3.57 19.32 9.24
C ALA A 116 -2.12 19.80 9.38
N TRP A 117 -1.85 21.08 9.14
CA TRP A 117 -0.53 21.66 9.30
C TRP A 117 -0.04 21.62 10.75
N HIS A 118 -0.90 21.96 11.72
CA HIS A 118 -0.56 21.82 13.15
C HIS A 118 -0.24 20.39 13.53
N GLN A 119 -1.04 19.43 13.05
CA GLN A 119 -0.79 18.01 13.29
C GLN A 119 0.53 17.56 12.66
N ALA A 120 0.84 17.99 11.45
CA ALA A 120 2.10 17.68 10.77
C ALA A 120 3.32 18.19 11.57
N ILE A 121 3.26 19.41 12.10
CA ILE A 121 4.33 19.97 12.95
C ILE A 121 4.48 19.14 14.23
N GLN A 122 3.38 18.78 14.88
CA GLN A 122 3.41 17.94 16.07
C GLN A 122 4.07 16.59 15.81
N LEU A 123 3.67 15.88 14.76
CA LEU A 123 4.28 14.61 14.36
C LEU A 123 5.79 14.73 14.10
N LEU A 124 6.22 15.79 13.43
CA LEU A 124 7.64 16.02 13.19
C LEU A 124 8.43 16.35 14.47
N SER A 125 7.79 16.84 15.51
CA SER A 125 8.44 17.11 16.80
C SER A 125 8.54 15.85 17.69
N GLU A 126 7.85 14.78 17.35
CA GLU A 126 7.90 13.49 18.07
C GLU A 126 9.02 12.57 17.58
N VAL A 127 9.63 12.89 16.44
CA VAL A 127 10.72 12.12 15.80
C VAL A 127 12.00 12.92 15.69
#